data_dfdb576c3fc5c2871d9567fc0698e8ff
#
_entry.id   dfdb576c3fc5c2871d9567fc0698e8ff
#
_cell.length_a   1.000
_cell.length_b   1.000
_cell.length_c   1.000
_cell.angle_alpha   90.00
_cell.angle_beta   90.00
_cell.angle_gamma   90.00
#
_symmetry.space_group_name_H-M   'P 1'
#
loop_
_entity.id
_entity.type
_entity.pdbx_description
1 polymer ?
#
loop_
_entity_poly.entity_id
_entity_poly.type
_entity_poly.pdbx_seq_one_letter_code
_entity_poly.pdbx_strand_id
1 'polypeptide(L)'
;MDFWWLDWQQWLESRYVKDLNNTFWLNWTFFNDKVRQSAYKGKEADRPFIYHRWGGLGSHRYQLGFSGDTYDEWSALAMLPYFTSTASNVGYGYWGHDIGGHMQKYYHDANPEMYTRWLQYGVFTPIFKTHSTQSPILERKIWAYPTHYEYMKEAIRLRYSLTPYIYDAARQAFDTGVSICRPLYYYYPEEQKAYDCHEEYFFGDNILATVLCQPLDPETGKTERKMWFPSGNDWYDMAHHCMHKGGSVKTLYYAIDENPWYVRSGAIVPLASEDICNLRQQDNRLRLLIVPGSSRASYTHYEDDGVSQAYDTDYATTLIEKTVKGKTLRVVINPRQGSYHSAPATRLYSIVLEGMAASTVKVDGQPCEFENKDTAALISLPETSADTGTIVEIVLK
;
A
#
# COMPACT_ATOMS: atom_id res chain seq x y z
N MET A 1 -2.45 -21.43 16.07
CA MET A 1 -1.74 -21.15 14.79
C MET A 1 -2.57 -20.17 14.00
N ASP A 2 -1.96 -19.07 13.56
CA ASP A 2 -2.70 -18.02 12.87
C ASP A 2 -2.85 -18.32 11.37
N PHE A 3 -1.82 -18.88 10.74
CA PHE A 3 -1.84 -19.31 9.34
C PHE A 3 -0.76 -20.35 9.06
N TRP A 4 -0.83 -21.00 7.90
CA TRP A 4 0.18 -21.91 7.41
C TRP A 4 1.10 -21.19 6.41
N TRP A 5 2.42 -21.38 6.56
CA TRP A 5 3.40 -21.03 5.55
C TRP A 5 3.82 -22.32 4.81
N LEU A 6 3.49 -22.39 3.52
CA LEU A 6 3.77 -23.51 2.63
C LEU A 6 4.90 -23.15 1.68
N ASP A 7 6.07 -23.63 1.98
CA ASP A 7 7.29 -23.41 1.19
C ASP A 7 7.86 -24.75 0.70
N TRP A 8 9.00 -24.72 -0.01
CA TRP A 8 9.70 -25.86 -0.56
C TRP A 8 8.95 -26.61 -1.69
N GLN A 9 9.67 -27.55 -2.31
CA GLN A 9 9.14 -28.41 -3.36
C GLN A 9 8.11 -29.38 -2.80
N GLN A 10 6.89 -29.26 -3.27
CA GLN A 10 5.77 -30.07 -2.81
C GLN A 10 5.52 -31.28 -3.69
N TRP A 11 6.44 -31.59 -4.61
CA TRP A 11 6.33 -32.55 -5.71
C TRP A 11 5.22 -32.19 -6.71
N LEU A 12 5.37 -32.64 -7.95
CA LEU A 12 4.46 -32.22 -9.03
C LEU A 12 3.10 -32.89 -8.94
N GLU A 13 3.05 -34.17 -8.55
CA GLU A 13 1.82 -34.97 -8.58
C GLU A 13 1.59 -35.74 -7.30
N SER A 14 0.30 -35.94 -6.99
CA SER A 14 -0.12 -36.79 -5.89
C SER A 14 0.24 -38.25 -6.17
N ARG A 15 0.78 -38.94 -5.17
CA ARG A 15 1.03 -40.40 -5.25
C ARG A 15 -0.26 -41.23 -5.26
N TYR A 16 -1.38 -40.66 -4.87
CA TYR A 16 -2.63 -41.37 -4.67
C TYR A 16 -3.71 -41.00 -5.68
N VAL A 17 -3.63 -39.84 -6.27
CA VAL A 17 -4.62 -39.36 -7.22
C VAL A 17 -3.87 -38.92 -8.49
N LYS A 18 -4.11 -39.66 -9.57
CA LYS A 18 -3.53 -39.36 -10.88
C LYS A 18 -3.95 -37.97 -11.34
N ASP A 19 -3.02 -37.25 -11.95
CA ASP A 19 -3.22 -35.90 -12.52
C ASP A 19 -3.57 -34.80 -11.52
N LEU A 20 -3.50 -35.10 -10.21
CA LEU A 20 -3.67 -34.11 -9.15
C LEU A 20 -2.31 -33.50 -8.77
N ASN A 21 -2.10 -32.22 -9.08
CA ASN A 21 -0.93 -31.48 -8.63
C ASN A 21 -0.97 -31.27 -7.12
N ASN A 22 0.09 -31.66 -6.43
CA ASN A 22 0.19 -31.56 -4.97
C ASN A 22 0.08 -30.12 -4.46
N THR A 23 0.55 -29.12 -5.20
CA THR A 23 0.43 -27.71 -4.81
C THR A 23 -1.03 -27.32 -4.62
N PHE A 24 -1.92 -27.68 -5.55
CA PHE A 24 -3.36 -27.40 -5.40
C PHE A 24 -3.98 -28.14 -4.23
N TRP A 25 -3.64 -29.43 -4.08
CA TRP A 25 -4.15 -30.25 -2.99
C TRP A 25 -3.73 -29.70 -1.63
N LEU A 26 -2.46 -29.35 -1.46
CA LEU A 26 -1.91 -28.83 -0.21
C LEU A 26 -2.46 -27.43 0.08
N ASN A 27 -2.49 -26.55 -0.90
CA ASN A 27 -3.06 -25.20 -0.73
C ASN A 27 -4.53 -25.29 -0.30
N TRP A 28 -5.33 -26.13 -0.94
CA TRP A 28 -6.74 -26.34 -0.56
C TRP A 28 -6.86 -26.90 0.85
N THR A 29 -6.05 -27.91 1.18
CA THR A 29 -6.10 -28.59 2.48
C THR A 29 -5.76 -27.63 3.61
N PHE A 30 -4.66 -26.90 3.50
CA PHE A 30 -4.19 -26.02 4.56
C PHE A 30 -4.98 -24.73 4.67
N PHE A 31 -5.49 -24.22 3.56
CA PHE A 31 -6.41 -23.08 3.58
C PHE A 31 -7.70 -23.42 4.35
N ASN A 32 -8.28 -24.57 4.08
CA ASN A 32 -9.51 -24.99 4.75
C ASN A 32 -9.29 -25.56 6.15
N ASP A 33 -8.07 -25.88 6.53
CA ASP A 33 -7.76 -26.43 7.85
C ASP A 33 -8.18 -25.46 8.96
N LYS A 34 -7.96 -24.17 8.79
CA LYS A 34 -8.34 -23.13 9.75
C LYS A 34 -9.87 -23.09 9.97
N VAL A 35 -10.64 -23.17 8.91
CA VAL A 35 -12.11 -23.22 8.97
C VAL A 35 -12.57 -24.48 9.73
N ARG A 36 -11.98 -25.63 9.42
CA ARG A 36 -12.29 -26.91 10.08
C ARG A 36 -11.94 -26.86 11.55
N GLN A 37 -10.77 -26.32 11.92
CA GLN A 37 -10.34 -26.20 13.32
C GLN A 37 -11.28 -25.31 14.13
N SER A 38 -11.76 -24.22 13.55
CA SER A 38 -12.72 -23.32 14.21
C SER A 38 -14.07 -24.00 14.41
N ALA A 39 -14.59 -24.70 13.41
CA ALA A 39 -15.82 -25.46 13.49
C ALA A 39 -15.72 -26.57 14.56
N TYR A 40 -14.58 -27.27 14.64
CA TYR A 40 -14.35 -28.29 15.67
C TYR A 40 -14.36 -27.70 17.09
N LYS A 41 -13.94 -26.44 17.26
CA LYS A 41 -13.95 -25.72 18.54
C LYS A 41 -15.28 -25.03 18.84
N GLY A 42 -16.27 -25.17 17.97
CA GLY A 42 -17.58 -24.50 18.10
C GLY A 42 -17.48 -22.98 18.00
N LYS A 43 -16.48 -22.47 17.28
CA LYS A 43 -16.25 -21.03 17.05
C LYS A 43 -16.50 -20.69 15.58
N GLU A 44 -16.96 -19.47 15.34
CA GLU A 44 -16.94 -18.90 14.00
C GLU A 44 -15.49 -18.80 13.49
N ALA A 45 -15.28 -19.11 12.22
CA ALA A 45 -13.94 -19.10 11.65
C ALA A 45 -13.53 -17.67 11.26
N ASP A 46 -12.32 -17.30 11.66
CA ASP A 46 -11.63 -16.15 11.06
C ASP A 46 -11.45 -16.35 9.55
N ARG A 47 -11.11 -15.27 8.83
CA ARG A 47 -10.73 -15.35 7.42
C ARG A 47 -9.59 -16.33 7.24
N PRO A 48 -9.75 -17.42 6.50
CA PRO A 48 -8.66 -18.34 6.25
C PRO A 48 -7.67 -17.72 5.29
N PHE A 49 -6.40 -17.93 5.55
CA PHE A 49 -5.34 -17.62 4.59
C PHE A 49 -4.15 -18.54 4.80
N ILE A 50 -3.37 -18.71 3.73
CA ILE A 50 -2.08 -19.37 3.73
C ILE A 50 -1.05 -18.45 3.12
N TYR A 51 0.20 -18.58 3.51
CA TYR A 51 1.31 -17.93 2.86
C TYR A 51 2.09 -19.00 2.09
N HIS A 52 2.04 -18.95 0.77
CA HIS A 52 2.57 -20.03 -0.06
C HIS A 52 3.45 -19.53 -1.20
N ARG A 53 4.39 -20.35 -1.60
CA ARG A 53 5.37 -20.05 -2.64
C ARG A 53 4.94 -20.62 -3.98
N TRP A 54 4.51 -21.88 -3.98
CA TRP A 54 4.22 -22.62 -5.19
C TRP A 54 2.76 -22.49 -5.57
N GLY A 55 2.54 -22.10 -6.78
CA GLY A 55 1.21 -21.91 -7.32
C GLY A 55 1.23 -22.00 -8.85
N GLY A 56 0.09 -21.76 -9.42
CA GLY A 56 -0.15 -21.68 -10.85
C GLY A 56 -1.48 -21.02 -11.10
N LEU A 57 -2.01 -21.13 -12.31
CA LEU A 57 -3.35 -20.65 -12.62
C LEU A 57 -4.37 -21.26 -11.64
N GLY A 58 -5.18 -20.40 -11.01
CA GLY A 58 -6.15 -20.81 -9.99
C GLY A 58 -5.67 -20.67 -8.54
N SER A 59 -4.38 -20.47 -8.27
CA SER A 59 -3.84 -20.30 -6.91
C SER A 59 -4.26 -18.99 -6.24
N HIS A 60 -4.80 -18.04 -6.99
CA HIS A 60 -5.42 -16.82 -6.45
C HIS A 60 -6.58 -17.10 -5.48
N ARG A 61 -7.12 -18.31 -5.47
CA ARG A 61 -8.14 -18.75 -4.50
C ARG A 61 -7.60 -18.94 -3.09
N TYR A 62 -6.28 -19.02 -2.96
CA TYR A 62 -5.57 -19.26 -1.70
C TYR A 62 -4.58 -18.13 -1.49
N GLN A 63 -5.04 -17.06 -0.85
CA GLN A 63 -4.30 -15.81 -0.76
C GLN A 63 -2.96 -15.93 -0.06
N LEU A 64 -2.14 -14.97 -0.39
CA LEU A 64 -0.82 -14.62 0.02
C LEU A 64 0.24 -15.53 -0.58
N GLY A 65 0.65 -15.17 -1.80
CA GLY A 65 1.81 -15.76 -2.46
C GLY A 65 3.06 -14.91 -2.29
N PHE A 66 4.23 -15.53 -2.54
CA PHE A 66 5.50 -14.80 -2.59
C PHE A 66 6.47 -15.40 -3.63
N SER A 67 7.41 -14.57 -4.08
CA SER A 67 8.34 -14.92 -5.17
C SER A 67 9.38 -15.99 -4.80
N GLY A 68 9.58 -16.26 -3.51
CA GLY A 68 10.59 -17.22 -3.05
C GLY A 68 11.99 -16.63 -2.99
N ASP A 69 12.99 -17.48 -3.21
CA ASP A 69 14.40 -17.19 -3.00
C ASP A 69 14.96 -16.27 -4.09
N THR A 70 14.89 -14.97 -3.86
CA THR A 70 15.54 -13.96 -4.70
C THR A 70 16.94 -13.64 -4.19
N TYR A 71 17.83 -13.23 -5.09
CA TYR A 71 19.13 -12.75 -4.68
C TYR A 71 19.08 -11.31 -4.16
N ASP A 72 19.95 -10.98 -3.22
CA ASP A 72 20.15 -9.61 -2.73
C ASP A 72 21.01 -8.80 -3.72
N GLU A 73 20.45 -8.55 -4.88
CA GLU A 73 21.06 -7.83 -6.00
C GLU A 73 20.14 -6.71 -6.49
N TRP A 74 20.71 -5.64 -7.00
CA TRP A 74 19.99 -4.54 -7.64
C TRP A 74 19.11 -5.00 -8.81
N SER A 75 19.60 -5.96 -9.58
CA SER A 75 18.85 -6.57 -10.70
C SER A 75 17.60 -7.32 -10.23
N ALA A 76 17.67 -7.99 -9.08
CA ALA A 76 16.50 -8.63 -8.50
C ALA A 76 15.49 -7.58 -8.04
N LEU A 77 15.92 -6.52 -7.36
CA LEU A 77 15.04 -5.41 -6.98
C LEU A 77 14.37 -4.75 -8.20
N ALA A 78 15.12 -4.56 -9.30
CA ALA A 78 14.58 -3.97 -10.54
C ALA A 78 13.47 -4.81 -11.19
N MET A 79 13.51 -6.14 -11.03
CA MET A 79 12.51 -7.07 -11.59
C MET A 79 11.18 -7.05 -10.78
N LEU A 80 11.23 -6.75 -9.49
CA LEU A 80 10.09 -6.97 -8.60
C LEU A 80 8.84 -6.16 -8.94
N PRO A 81 8.90 -4.87 -9.35
CA PRO A 81 7.70 -4.12 -9.73
C PRO A 81 6.94 -4.76 -10.89
N TYR A 82 7.67 -5.19 -11.92
CA TYR A 82 7.08 -5.91 -13.05
C TYR A 82 6.44 -7.22 -12.60
N PHE A 83 7.15 -8.01 -11.80
CA PHE A 83 6.65 -9.29 -11.30
C PHE A 83 5.39 -9.08 -10.44
N THR A 84 5.41 -8.11 -9.51
CA THR A 84 4.28 -7.81 -8.61
C THR A 84 3.05 -7.34 -9.38
N SER A 85 3.23 -6.40 -10.31
CA SER A 85 2.10 -5.85 -11.06
C SER A 85 1.52 -6.87 -12.05
N THR A 86 2.36 -7.65 -12.74
CA THR A 86 1.89 -8.65 -13.71
C THR A 86 1.30 -9.91 -13.08
N ALA A 87 1.58 -10.20 -11.81
CA ALA A 87 0.87 -11.25 -11.06
C ALA A 87 -0.65 -11.02 -11.05
N SER A 88 -1.08 -9.76 -11.17
CA SER A 88 -2.48 -9.35 -11.32
C SER A 88 -3.16 -9.94 -12.55
N ASN A 89 -2.43 -10.20 -13.64
CA ASN A 89 -2.97 -10.77 -14.88
C ASN A 89 -3.57 -12.17 -14.69
N VAL A 90 -3.16 -12.86 -13.62
CA VAL A 90 -3.68 -14.19 -13.27
C VAL A 90 -4.44 -14.17 -11.95
N GLY A 91 -4.88 -12.98 -11.50
CA GLY A 91 -5.66 -12.79 -10.28
C GLY A 91 -4.85 -12.86 -8.99
N TYR A 92 -3.53 -12.88 -9.05
CA TYR A 92 -2.66 -12.98 -7.88
C TYR A 92 -2.44 -11.61 -7.21
N GLY A 93 -3.52 -11.06 -6.63
CA GLY A 93 -3.55 -9.70 -6.08
C GLY A 93 -2.77 -9.50 -4.77
N TYR A 94 -2.53 -10.59 -4.02
CA TYR A 94 -1.80 -10.53 -2.74
C TYR A 94 -0.43 -11.18 -2.89
N TRP A 95 0.43 -10.53 -3.66
CA TRP A 95 1.76 -11.00 -3.96
C TRP A 95 2.82 -10.27 -3.15
N GLY A 96 3.81 -10.98 -2.67
CA GLY A 96 4.89 -10.43 -1.87
C GLY A 96 6.27 -10.97 -2.27
N HIS A 97 7.26 -10.48 -1.57
CA HIS A 97 8.66 -10.81 -1.79
C HIS A 97 9.40 -10.96 -0.46
N ASP A 98 10.56 -11.58 -0.49
CA ASP A 98 11.52 -11.55 0.60
C ASP A 98 12.27 -10.21 0.54
N ILE A 99 11.74 -9.20 1.23
CA ILE A 99 12.29 -7.83 1.21
C ILE A 99 13.73 -7.85 1.73
N GLY A 100 14.65 -7.35 0.89
CA GLY A 100 16.07 -7.36 1.10
C GLY A 100 16.81 -8.47 0.36
N GLY A 101 16.09 -9.36 -0.32
CA GLY A 101 16.63 -10.57 -0.95
C GLY A 101 16.75 -11.73 0.03
N HIS A 102 16.56 -12.95 -0.44
CA HIS A 102 16.58 -14.15 0.39
C HIS A 102 18.00 -14.67 0.63
N MET A 103 18.84 -14.65 -0.41
CA MET A 103 20.19 -15.21 -0.37
C MET A 103 21.18 -14.41 -1.20
N GLN A 104 22.47 -14.58 -0.92
CA GLN A 104 23.53 -14.05 -1.75
C GLN A 104 23.82 -14.98 -2.94
N LYS A 105 23.99 -14.41 -4.11
CA LYS A 105 24.50 -15.13 -5.28
C LYS A 105 26.03 -15.23 -5.24
N TYR A 106 26.66 -14.14 -4.85
CA TYR A 106 28.11 -14.05 -4.67
C TYR A 106 28.37 -13.42 -3.29
N TYR A 107 29.51 -13.77 -2.70
CA TYR A 107 29.88 -13.17 -1.42
C TYR A 107 30.13 -11.66 -1.60
N HIS A 108 29.52 -10.88 -0.73
CA HIS A 108 29.75 -9.44 -0.56
C HIS A 108 29.37 -9.04 0.87
N ASP A 109 29.85 -7.90 1.30
CA ASP A 109 29.46 -7.34 2.59
C ASP A 109 28.00 -6.91 2.62
N ALA A 110 27.46 -6.73 3.83
CA ALA A 110 26.10 -6.21 4.01
C ALA A 110 25.93 -4.87 3.28
N ASN A 111 24.83 -4.76 2.52
CA ASN A 111 24.49 -3.55 1.78
C ASN A 111 23.24 -2.87 2.38
N PRO A 112 23.42 -1.96 3.36
CA PRO A 112 22.31 -1.29 4.02
C PRO A 112 21.56 -0.32 3.10
N GLU A 113 22.23 0.25 2.08
CA GLU A 113 21.57 1.09 1.07
C GLU A 113 20.57 0.29 0.27
N MET A 114 21.00 -0.84 -0.31
CA MET A 114 20.13 -1.71 -1.10
C MET A 114 18.95 -2.23 -0.26
N TYR A 115 19.20 -2.62 1.01
CA TYR A 115 18.12 -3.04 1.90
C TYR A 115 17.15 -1.90 2.20
N THR A 116 17.63 -0.66 2.37
CA THR A 116 16.76 0.53 2.50
C THR A 116 15.88 0.71 1.28
N ARG A 117 16.46 0.66 0.06
CA ARG A 117 15.69 0.78 -1.20
C ARG A 117 14.67 -0.34 -1.36
N TRP A 118 15.01 -1.53 -0.91
CA TRP A 118 14.07 -2.65 -0.93
C TRP A 118 12.90 -2.45 0.04
N LEU A 119 13.15 -1.92 1.25
CA LEU A 119 12.09 -1.55 2.18
C LEU A 119 11.21 -0.41 1.62
N GLN A 120 11.80 0.60 1.00
CA GLN A 120 11.08 1.69 0.34
C GLN A 120 10.16 1.17 -0.77
N TYR A 121 10.63 0.26 -1.62
CA TYR A 121 9.80 -0.44 -2.60
C TYR A 121 8.69 -1.25 -1.92
N GLY A 122 9.03 -1.98 -0.86
CA GLY A 122 8.10 -2.83 -0.11
C GLY A 122 6.87 -2.09 0.42
N VAL A 123 6.98 -0.79 0.68
CA VAL A 123 5.85 0.05 1.11
C VAL A 123 4.66 -0.08 0.16
N PHE A 124 4.92 -0.15 -1.14
CA PHE A 124 3.92 -0.18 -2.21
C PHE A 124 3.70 -1.58 -2.78
N THR A 125 3.86 -2.61 -1.95
CA THR A 125 3.52 -4.00 -2.30
C THR A 125 2.31 -4.48 -1.49
N PRO A 126 1.52 -5.44 -1.96
CA PRO A 126 0.39 -5.94 -1.20
C PRO A 126 0.83 -6.58 0.13
N ILE A 127 1.93 -7.31 0.13
CA ILE A 127 2.50 -8.00 1.30
C ILE A 127 3.87 -7.40 1.62
N PHE A 128 4.01 -6.91 2.85
CA PHE A 128 5.28 -6.39 3.38
C PHE A 128 5.89 -7.42 4.33
N LYS A 129 6.92 -8.14 3.88
CA LYS A 129 7.61 -9.18 4.67
C LYS A 129 9.11 -9.11 4.43
N THR A 130 9.89 -9.03 5.49
CA THR A 130 11.34 -9.22 5.43
C THR A 130 11.67 -10.69 5.70
N HIS A 131 12.57 -11.25 4.91
CA HIS A 131 13.00 -12.64 5.07
C HIS A 131 14.37 -12.87 4.41
N SER A 132 15.14 -13.82 4.94
CA SER A 132 16.44 -14.21 4.38
C SER A 132 16.86 -15.60 4.88
N THR A 133 17.88 -16.16 4.23
CA THR A 133 18.64 -17.29 4.80
C THR A 133 19.28 -16.89 6.12
N GLN A 134 19.69 -17.89 6.89
CA GLN A 134 20.45 -17.68 8.12
C GLN A 134 21.87 -17.24 7.80
N SER A 135 22.03 -15.97 7.46
CA SER A 135 23.31 -15.32 7.19
C SER A 135 23.42 -14.04 7.98
N PRO A 136 24.51 -13.80 8.73
CA PRO A 136 24.70 -12.55 9.46
C PRO A 136 24.83 -11.33 8.53
N ILE A 137 25.19 -11.52 7.28
CA ILE A 137 25.28 -10.45 6.26
C ILE A 137 23.87 -10.02 5.80
N LEU A 138 22.92 -10.96 5.79
CA LEU A 138 21.53 -10.72 5.39
C LEU A 138 20.63 -10.43 6.61
N GLU A 139 21.14 -9.77 7.63
CA GLU A 139 20.34 -9.39 8.80
C GLU A 139 19.15 -8.51 8.39
N ARG A 140 17.96 -8.85 8.85
CA ARG A 140 16.71 -8.14 8.52
C ARG A 140 16.20 -7.24 9.63
N LYS A 141 16.87 -7.23 10.77
CA LYS A 141 16.58 -6.29 11.85
C LYS A 141 17.15 -4.91 11.50
N ILE A 142 16.27 -3.94 11.29
CA ILE A 142 16.70 -2.59 10.82
C ILE A 142 17.67 -1.90 11.80
N TRP A 143 17.60 -2.19 13.10
CA TRP A 143 18.52 -1.66 14.10
C TRP A 143 19.96 -2.24 14.02
N ALA A 144 20.18 -3.26 13.20
CA ALA A 144 21.54 -3.71 12.87
C ALA A 144 22.26 -2.76 11.89
N TYR A 145 21.57 -1.80 11.32
CA TYR A 145 22.10 -0.83 10.35
C TYR A 145 22.00 0.62 10.86
N PRO A 146 22.81 1.04 11.85
CA PRO A 146 22.64 2.34 12.51
C PRO A 146 22.66 3.54 11.57
N THR A 147 23.43 3.48 10.48
CA THR A 147 23.55 4.57 9.48
C THR A 147 22.31 4.71 8.60
N HIS A 148 21.48 3.68 8.50
CA HIS A 148 20.29 3.64 7.64
C HIS A 148 19.00 3.42 8.45
N TYR A 149 19.12 3.28 9.76
CA TYR A 149 17.99 2.94 10.63
C TYR A 149 16.79 3.88 10.48
N GLU A 150 17.01 5.19 10.47
CA GLU A 150 15.92 6.15 10.39
C GLU A 150 15.22 6.07 9.02
N TYR A 151 15.93 5.92 7.91
CA TYR A 151 15.34 5.75 6.57
C TYR A 151 14.49 4.48 6.47
N MET A 152 14.99 3.39 7.03
CA MET A 152 14.27 2.11 7.08
C MET A 152 13.01 2.21 7.95
N LYS A 153 13.12 2.87 9.09
CA LYS A 153 12.01 3.11 10.02
C LYS A 153 10.92 3.97 9.39
N GLU A 154 11.29 5.03 8.67
CA GLU A 154 10.32 5.90 7.97
C GLU A 154 9.60 5.13 6.84
N ALA A 155 10.28 4.27 6.10
CA ALA A 155 9.62 3.39 5.14
C ALA A 155 8.57 2.49 5.82
N ILE A 156 8.90 1.88 6.95
CA ILE A 156 7.97 1.04 7.72
C ILE A 156 6.80 1.87 8.25
N ARG A 157 7.03 3.07 8.76
CA ARG A 157 5.98 3.99 9.23
C ARG A 157 5.04 4.40 8.10
N LEU A 158 5.59 4.73 6.92
CA LEU A 158 4.78 5.03 5.75
C LEU A 158 3.90 3.83 5.37
N ARG A 159 4.43 2.60 5.44
CA ARG A 159 3.64 1.38 5.22
C ARG A 159 2.48 1.26 6.20
N TYR A 160 2.71 1.49 7.49
CA TYR A 160 1.65 1.47 8.50
C TYR A 160 0.61 2.58 8.25
N SER A 161 1.09 3.76 7.92
CA SER A 161 0.22 4.91 7.60
C SER A 161 -0.72 4.62 6.42
N LEU A 162 -0.25 3.94 5.38
CA LEU A 162 -1.04 3.57 4.19
C LEU A 162 -2.01 2.40 4.41
N THR A 163 -2.07 1.80 5.60
CA THR A 163 -2.93 0.62 5.84
C THR A 163 -4.40 0.84 5.49
N PRO A 164 -5.07 1.96 5.81
CA PRO A 164 -6.45 2.19 5.40
C PRO A 164 -6.61 2.19 3.88
N TYR A 165 -5.72 2.88 3.16
CA TYR A 165 -5.73 2.91 1.70
C TYR A 165 -5.51 1.52 1.07
N ILE A 166 -4.59 0.73 1.64
CA ILE A 166 -4.33 -0.65 1.19
C ILE A 166 -5.56 -1.53 1.42
N TYR A 167 -6.24 -1.34 2.55
CA TYR A 167 -7.44 -2.11 2.89
C TYR A 167 -8.61 -1.77 1.98
N ASP A 168 -8.80 -0.49 1.65
CA ASP A 168 -9.78 -0.04 0.66
C ASP A 168 -9.50 -0.63 -0.74
N ALA A 169 -8.22 -0.63 -1.15
CA ALA A 169 -7.81 -1.24 -2.41
C ALA A 169 -7.99 -2.78 -2.40
N ALA A 170 -7.85 -3.43 -1.25
CA ALA A 170 -8.14 -4.85 -1.09
C ALA A 170 -9.65 -5.13 -1.20
N ARG A 171 -10.50 -4.25 -0.64
CA ARG A 171 -11.95 -4.33 -0.82
C ARG A 171 -12.33 -4.14 -2.29
N GLN A 172 -11.77 -3.16 -2.96
CA GLN A 172 -11.98 -2.95 -4.39
C GLN A 172 -11.56 -4.18 -5.20
N ALA A 173 -10.43 -4.82 -4.85
CA ALA A 173 -10.00 -6.04 -5.50
C ALA A 173 -11.01 -7.20 -5.32
N PHE A 174 -11.61 -7.32 -4.15
CA PHE A 174 -12.68 -8.28 -3.89
C PHE A 174 -13.93 -7.99 -4.74
N ASP A 175 -14.38 -6.75 -4.79
CA ASP A 175 -15.60 -6.35 -5.47
C ASP A 175 -15.48 -6.40 -7.01
N THR A 176 -14.31 -6.12 -7.56
CA THR A 176 -14.11 -5.90 -9.02
C THR A 176 -13.16 -6.89 -9.69
N GLY A 177 -12.36 -7.62 -8.93
CA GLY A 177 -11.26 -8.45 -9.44
C GLY A 177 -10.01 -7.66 -9.84
N VAL A 178 -10.01 -6.32 -9.69
CA VAL A 178 -8.85 -5.47 -10.02
C VAL A 178 -7.90 -5.40 -8.85
N SER A 179 -6.69 -5.93 -9.02
CA SER A 179 -5.70 -6.07 -7.96
C SER A 179 -5.20 -4.74 -7.37
N ILE A 180 -4.57 -4.80 -6.21
CA ILE A 180 -3.96 -3.65 -5.52
C ILE A 180 -2.82 -3.05 -6.37
N CYS A 181 -1.88 -3.89 -6.83
CA CYS A 181 -0.83 -3.49 -7.78
C CYS A 181 -1.30 -3.76 -9.20
N ARG A 182 -1.22 -2.75 -10.07
CA ARG A 182 -1.78 -2.81 -11.43
C ARG A 182 -0.75 -2.38 -12.46
N PRO A 183 -0.49 -3.17 -13.51
CA PRO A 183 0.33 -2.72 -14.61
C PRO A 183 -0.25 -1.45 -15.24
N LEU A 184 0.60 -0.58 -15.74
CA LEU A 184 0.17 0.68 -16.36
C LEU A 184 -0.78 0.47 -17.55
N TYR A 185 -0.62 -0.63 -18.29
CA TYR A 185 -1.47 -0.95 -19.45
C TYR A 185 -2.92 -1.33 -19.10
N TYR A 186 -3.29 -1.50 -17.83
CA TYR A 186 -4.70 -1.64 -17.45
C TYR A 186 -5.51 -0.38 -17.77
N TYR A 187 -4.86 0.78 -17.69
CA TYR A 187 -5.49 2.08 -17.94
C TYR A 187 -5.00 2.77 -19.22
N TYR A 188 -3.85 2.35 -19.74
CA TYR A 188 -3.20 2.92 -20.92
C TYR A 188 -2.81 1.82 -21.93
N PRO A 189 -3.76 0.97 -22.37
CA PRO A 189 -3.46 -0.16 -23.23
C PRO A 189 -2.92 0.23 -24.62
N GLU A 190 -3.21 1.47 -25.09
CA GLU A 190 -2.77 1.99 -26.39
C GLU A 190 -1.39 2.69 -26.32
N GLU A 191 -0.83 2.85 -25.12
CA GLU A 191 0.43 3.52 -24.90
C GLU A 191 1.58 2.52 -24.77
N GLN A 192 2.52 2.50 -25.72
CA GLN A 192 3.67 1.61 -25.69
C GLN A 192 4.48 1.73 -24.39
N LYS A 193 4.61 2.96 -23.84
CA LYS A 193 5.30 3.20 -22.57
C LYS A 193 4.69 2.45 -21.40
N ALA A 194 3.38 2.16 -21.42
CA ALA A 194 2.72 1.40 -20.38
C ALA A 194 3.21 -0.07 -20.32
N TYR A 195 3.79 -0.55 -21.40
CA TYR A 195 4.42 -1.87 -21.49
C TYR A 195 5.93 -1.85 -21.28
N ASP A 196 6.57 -0.70 -21.54
CA ASP A 196 8.03 -0.55 -21.46
C ASP A 196 8.53 -0.13 -20.07
N CYS A 197 7.69 0.59 -19.29
CA CYS A 197 8.05 1.10 -17.96
C CYS A 197 7.83 0.03 -16.89
N HIS A 198 8.68 -0.99 -16.85
CA HIS A 198 8.54 -2.16 -15.99
C HIS A 198 8.68 -1.85 -14.49
N GLU A 199 9.37 -0.77 -14.13
CA GLU A 199 9.58 -0.37 -12.73
C GLU A 199 8.52 0.61 -12.21
N GLU A 200 7.45 0.85 -12.99
CA GLU A 200 6.33 1.71 -12.64
C GLU A 200 5.01 0.94 -12.65
N TYR A 201 4.15 1.21 -11.69
CA TYR A 201 2.84 0.56 -11.59
C TYR A 201 1.88 1.39 -10.74
N PHE A 202 0.58 1.15 -10.89
CA PHE A 202 -0.41 1.73 -9.98
C PHE A 202 -0.53 0.89 -8.71
N PHE A 203 -0.54 1.58 -7.57
CA PHE A 203 -0.87 1.03 -6.27
C PHE A 203 -2.22 1.60 -5.80
N GLY A 204 -3.28 0.81 -5.96
CA GLY A 204 -4.66 1.31 -5.91
C GLY A 204 -4.94 2.32 -7.04
N ASP A 205 -5.95 3.17 -6.86
CA ASP A 205 -6.39 4.13 -7.89
C ASP A 205 -5.59 5.44 -7.92
N ASN A 206 -5.02 5.83 -6.78
CA ASN A 206 -4.52 7.18 -6.58
C ASN A 206 -2.99 7.29 -6.48
N ILE A 207 -2.27 6.18 -6.43
CA ILE A 207 -0.81 6.18 -6.29
C ILE A 207 -0.14 5.57 -7.52
N LEU A 208 0.81 6.30 -8.09
CA LEU A 208 1.80 5.78 -9.03
C LEU A 208 3.07 5.49 -8.24
N ALA A 209 3.46 4.22 -8.20
CA ALA A 209 4.63 3.74 -7.47
C ALA A 209 5.77 3.42 -8.42
N THR A 210 6.98 3.49 -7.91
CA THR A 210 8.20 3.13 -8.62
C THR A 210 9.24 2.55 -7.66
N VAL A 211 10.37 2.11 -8.19
CA VAL A 211 11.51 1.60 -7.44
C VAL A 211 12.80 2.33 -7.80
N LEU A 212 13.65 2.58 -6.81
CA LEU A 212 15.04 2.98 -7.00
C LEU A 212 15.89 1.71 -6.91
N CYS A 213 16.32 1.21 -8.06
CA CYS A 213 16.98 -0.09 -8.19
C CYS A 213 18.44 0.00 -8.65
N GLN A 214 19.07 1.13 -8.37
CA GLN A 214 20.49 1.38 -8.59
C GLN A 214 21.10 2.07 -7.36
N PRO A 215 22.41 1.89 -7.10
CA PRO A 215 23.06 2.57 -6.00
C PRO A 215 23.07 4.09 -6.19
N LEU A 216 23.29 4.80 -5.10
CA LEU A 216 23.58 6.21 -5.13
C LEU A 216 24.82 6.49 -5.97
N ASP A 217 24.74 7.47 -6.82
CA ASP A 217 25.92 8.02 -7.50
C ASP A 217 26.87 8.63 -6.44
N PRO A 218 28.14 8.23 -6.41
CA PRO A 218 29.09 8.65 -5.36
C PRO A 218 29.45 10.14 -5.42
N GLU A 219 29.26 10.81 -6.54
CA GLU A 219 29.55 12.25 -6.69
C GLU A 219 28.38 13.11 -6.24
N THR A 220 27.16 12.70 -6.55
CA THR A 220 25.94 13.47 -6.27
C THR A 220 25.22 13.04 -5.00
N GLY A 221 25.48 11.82 -4.50
CA GLY A 221 24.73 11.21 -3.39
C GLY A 221 23.26 10.91 -3.72
N LYS A 222 22.91 10.79 -5.01
CA LYS A 222 21.54 10.58 -5.45
C LYS A 222 21.45 9.43 -6.45
N THR A 223 20.30 8.75 -6.45
CA THR A 223 19.93 7.77 -7.49
C THR A 223 19.10 8.45 -8.57
N GLU A 224 19.48 8.27 -9.82
CA GLU A 224 18.68 8.72 -10.96
C GLU A 224 17.51 7.80 -11.21
N ARG A 225 16.35 8.39 -11.52
CA ARG A 225 15.15 7.67 -11.96
C ARG A 225 14.46 8.38 -13.12
N LYS A 226 14.32 7.68 -14.24
CA LYS A 226 13.53 8.15 -15.37
C LYS A 226 12.09 7.69 -15.19
N MET A 227 11.16 8.62 -15.04
CA MET A 227 9.73 8.40 -14.82
C MET A 227 8.90 8.75 -16.03
N TRP A 228 7.92 7.92 -16.35
CA TRP A 228 6.82 8.28 -17.22
C TRP A 228 5.58 8.61 -16.38
N PHE A 229 5.10 9.84 -16.51
CA PHE A 229 3.85 10.27 -15.89
C PHE A 229 2.71 10.09 -16.90
N PRO A 230 1.80 9.10 -16.71
CA PRO A 230 0.72 8.83 -17.65
C PRO A 230 -0.18 10.03 -17.89
N SER A 231 -0.72 10.15 -19.12
CA SER A 231 -1.60 11.24 -19.55
C SER A 231 -2.97 11.21 -18.85
N GLY A 232 -3.75 12.30 -19.00
CA GLY A 232 -5.10 12.40 -18.43
C GLY A 232 -5.16 12.87 -16.98
N ASN A 233 -4.05 12.84 -16.23
CA ASN A 233 -3.91 13.39 -14.87
C ASN A 233 -2.51 13.98 -14.69
N ASP A 234 -2.38 14.97 -13.80
CA ASP A 234 -1.10 15.39 -13.26
C ASP A 234 -0.81 14.59 -11.98
N TRP A 235 0.45 14.57 -11.54
CA TRP A 235 0.92 13.73 -10.47
C TRP A 235 1.72 14.53 -9.45
N TYR A 236 1.32 14.49 -8.19
CA TYR A 236 2.04 15.16 -7.12
C TYR A 236 3.14 14.27 -6.58
N ASP A 237 4.38 14.73 -6.67
CA ASP A 237 5.58 14.05 -6.14
C ASP A 237 5.67 14.28 -4.63
N MET A 238 5.52 13.20 -3.87
CA MET A 238 5.52 13.26 -2.41
C MET A 238 6.92 13.43 -1.82
N ALA A 239 7.98 13.13 -2.58
CA ALA A 239 9.35 13.32 -2.14
C ALA A 239 9.85 14.75 -2.43
N HIS A 240 9.49 15.32 -3.57
CA HIS A 240 9.94 16.65 -3.99
C HIS A 240 8.88 17.75 -3.80
N HIS A 241 7.73 17.42 -3.25
CA HIS A 241 6.62 18.37 -2.99
C HIS A 241 6.24 19.23 -4.19
N CYS A 242 6.20 18.65 -5.39
CA CYS A 242 5.90 19.36 -6.62
C CYS A 242 4.97 18.57 -7.56
N MET A 243 4.38 19.27 -8.53
CA MET A 243 3.47 18.68 -9.51
C MET A 243 4.22 18.33 -10.80
N HIS A 244 4.06 17.10 -11.28
CA HIS A 244 4.49 16.67 -12.60
C HIS A 244 3.32 16.60 -13.57
N LYS A 245 3.54 17.10 -14.77
CA LYS A 245 2.54 17.11 -15.84
C LYS A 245 2.35 15.70 -16.41
N GLY A 246 1.10 15.25 -16.51
CA GLY A 246 0.75 14.02 -17.21
C GLY A 246 1.11 14.06 -18.70
N GLY A 247 1.38 12.89 -19.27
CA GLY A 247 1.89 12.73 -20.64
C GLY A 247 3.38 13.07 -20.79
N SER A 248 4.12 13.29 -19.69
CA SER A 248 5.54 13.67 -19.71
C SER A 248 6.47 12.55 -19.27
N VAL A 249 7.73 12.64 -19.68
CA VAL A 249 8.83 11.84 -19.16
C VAL A 249 9.80 12.76 -18.45
N LYS A 250 10.23 12.40 -17.25
CA LYS A 250 11.17 13.19 -16.43
C LYS A 250 12.30 12.32 -15.95
N THR A 251 13.49 12.88 -15.87
CA THR A 251 14.60 12.30 -15.11
C THR A 251 14.64 13.03 -13.77
N LEU A 252 14.55 12.27 -12.70
CA LEU A 252 14.50 12.74 -11.31
C LEU A 252 15.64 12.12 -10.51
N TYR A 253 16.03 12.73 -9.41
CA TYR A 253 17.18 12.34 -8.60
C TYR A 253 16.79 12.31 -7.14
N TYR A 254 17.03 11.17 -6.45
CA TYR A 254 16.57 10.90 -5.09
C TYR A 254 17.73 10.56 -4.17
N ALA A 255 17.81 11.25 -3.04
CA ALA A 255 18.70 10.89 -1.92
C ALA A 255 18.19 9.64 -1.20
N ILE A 256 18.97 9.09 -0.27
CA ILE A 256 18.62 7.80 0.39
C ILE A 256 17.37 7.89 1.27
N ASP A 257 17.09 9.04 1.84
CA ASP A 257 15.90 9.34 2.65
C ASP A 257 14.64 9.62 1.81
N GLU A 258 14.81 9.87 0.52
CA GLU A 258 13.70 10.15 -0.40
C GLU A 258 13.15 8.84 -0.98
N ASN A 259 11.87 8.57 -0.68
CA ASN A 259 11.13 7.44 -1.25
C ASN A 259 10.16 7.96 -2.31
N PRO A 260 10.39 7.68 -3.62
CA PRO A 260 9.55 8.21 -4.69
C PRO A 260 8.19 7.52 -4.77
N TRP A 261 7.15 8.29 -4.61
CA TRP A 261 5.77 7.90 -4.91
C TRP A 261 4.96 9.13 -5.28
N TYR A 262 3.97 8.94 -6.13
CA TYR A 262 3.25 10.05 -6.72
C TYR A 262 1.77 9.87 -6.52
N VAL A 263 1.10 10.93 -6.10
CA VAL A 263 -0.34 10.91 -5.86
C VAL A 263 -1.04 11.63 -7.01
N ARG A 264 -2.11 11.03 -7.50
CA ARG A 264 -2.97 11.62 -8.54
C ARG A 264 -3.41 13.02 -8.13
N SER A 265 -3.30 13.98 -9.04
CA SER A 265 -3.68 15.38 -8.83
C SER A 265 -5.05 15.53 -8.19
N GLY A 266 -5.10 16.17 -7.03
CA GLY A 266 -6.31 16.44 -6.28
C GLY A 266 -6.93 15.25 -5.54
N ALA A 267 -6.29 14.09 -5.51
CA ALA A 267 -6.82 12.92 -4.84
C ALA A 267 -6.90 13.07 -3.32
N ILE A 268 -7.71 12.21 -2.74
CA ILE A 268 -7.84 11.96 -1.30
C ILE A 268 -7.24 10.57 -1.03
N VAL A 269 -6.34 10.45 -0.07
CA VAL A 269 -5.74 9.19 0.37
C VAL A 269 -5.95 9.04 1.88
N PRO A 270 -6.70 8.05 2.35
CA PRO A 270 -6.87 7.80 3.78
C PRO A 270 -5.57 7.21 4.35
N LEU A 271 -5.19 7.71 5.51
CA LEU A 271 -4.01 7.30 6.25
C LEU A 271 -4.38 6.96 7.69
N ALA A 272 -3.71 5.98 8.27
CA ALA A 272 -3.77 5.73 9.71
C ALA A 272 -3.10 6.86 10.50
N SER A 273 -3.31 6.89 11.80
CA SER A 273 -2.62 7.82 12.70
C SER A 273 -1.09 7.61 12.67
N GLU A 274 -0.32 8.67 12.93
CA GLU A 274 1.15 8.64 12.82
C GLU A 274 1.82 7.72 13.85
N ASP A 275 1.17 7.52 14.98
CA ASP A 275 1.67 6.71 16.09
C ASP A 275 1.21 5.25 16.04
N ILE A 276 0.49 4.85 14.96
CA ILE A 276 0.07 3.46 14.80
C ILE A 276 1.28 2.52 14.77
N CYS A 277 1.28 1.54 15.63
CA CYS A 277 2.34 0.52 15.70
C CYS A 277 1.78 -0.91 15.84
N ASN A 278 0.47 -1.06 15.96
CA ASN A 278 -0.20 -2.35 16.07
C ASN A 278 -1.57 -2.29 15.38
N LEU A 279 -1.68 -2.96 14.25
CA LEU A 279 -2.90 -2.99 13.43
C LEU A 279 -4.06 -3.82 14.04
N ARG A 280 -3.81 -4.53 15.15
CA ARG A 280 -4.87 -5.21 15.92
C ARG A 280 -5.56 -4.28 16.92
N GLN A 281 -4.97 -3.11 17.21
CA GLN A 281 -5.64 -2.10 18.03
C GLN A 281 -6.70 -1.40 17.19
N GLN A 282 -7.89 -1.30 17.75
CA GLN A 282 -8.90 -0.42 17.17
C GLN A 282 -8.43 1.03 17.32
N ASP A 283 -8.48 1.76 16.22
CA ASP A 283 -8.19 3.19 16.17
C ASP A 283 -9.38 3.91 15.55
N ASN A 284 -9.95 4.86 16.29
CA ASN A 284 -11.03 5.69 15.77
C ASN A 284 -10.52 6.91 14.99
N ARG A 285 -9.21 7.04 14.81
CA ARG A 285 -8.54 8.15 14.10
C ARG A 285 -8.32 7.79 12.63
N LEU A 286 -8.62 8.74 11.76
CA LEU A 286 -8.35 8.62 10.32
C LEU A 286 -7.81 9.96 9.79
N ARG A 287 -6.68 9.89 9.09
CA ARG A 287 -6.08 11.06 8.44
C ARG A 287 -6.44 11.05 6.95
N LEU A 288 -6.77 12.21 6.43
CA LEU A 288 -7.10 12.39 5.01
C LEU A 288 -6.00 13.23 4.37
N LEU A 289 -5.10 12.57 3.64
CA LEU A 289 -4.12 13.26 2.80
C LEU A 289 -4.81 13.77 1.54
N ILE A 290 -4.69 15.06 1.29
CA ILE A 290 -5.25 15.74 0.11
C ILE A 290 -4.12 16.49 -0.58
N VAL A 291 -3.88 16.17 -1.85
CA VAL A 291 -2.88 16.84 -2.67
C VAL A 291 -3.50 17.91 -3.57
N PRO A 292 -2.70 18.91 -4.06
CA PRO A 292 -3.19 19.94 -4.95
C PRO A 292 -3.68 19.39 -6.29
N GLY A 293 -4.44 20.19 -7.04
CA GLY A 293 -4.82 19.90 -8.42
C GLY A 293 -6.31 19.81 -8.64
N SER A 294 -6.86 18.68 -9.11
CA SER A 294 -8.25 18.54 -9.54
C SER A 294 -9.24 19.24 -8.61
N SER A 295 -10.17 20.02 -9.18
CA SER A 295 -11.16 20.78 -8.42
C SER A 295 -12.24 19.91 -7.77
N ARG A 296 -12.35 18.65 -8.14
CA ARG A 296 -13.29 17.68 -7.56
C ARG A 296 -12.60 16.35 -7.39
N ALA A 297 -12.88 15.70 -6.27
CA ALA A 297 -12.52 14.32 -6.01
C ALA A 297 -13.53 13.70 -5.03
N SER A 298 -13.68 12.39 -5.10
CA SER A 298 -14.41 11.59 -4.12
C SER A 298 -13.60 10.35 -3.77
N TYR A 299 -13.77 9.87 -2.56
CA TYR A 299 -13.16 8.65 -2.06
C TYR A 299 -14.12 7.92 -1.14
N THR A 300 -14.27 6.61 -1.31
CA THR A 300 -15.05 5.78 -0.40
C THR A 300 -14.11 4.97 0.47
N HIS A 301 -14.13 5.23 1.77
CA HIS A 301 -13.39 4.46 2.76
C HIS A 301 -14.26 3.29 3.24
N TYR A 302 -13.68 2.10 3.28
CA TYR A 302 -14.31 0.85 3.70
C TYR A 302 -13.74 0.37 5.03
N GLU A 303 -14.59 -0.15 5.88
CA GLU A 303 -14.22 -0.71 7.19
C GLU A 303 -15.03 -1.96 7.51
N ASP A 304 -14.41 -2.92 8.14
CA ASP A 304 -15.02 -4.09 8.77
C ASP A 304 -14.21 -4.48 10.03
N ASP A 305 -14.51 -5.62 10.63
CA ASP A 305 -13.81 -6.07 11.84
C ASP A 305 -12.37 -6.57 11.61
N GLY A 306 -11.93 -6.70 10.35
CA GLY A 306 -10.60 -7.16 9.95
C GLY A 306 -10.35 -8.66 10.18
N VAL A 307 -11.30 -9.43 10.71
CA VAL A 307 -11.08 -10.80 11.20
C VAL A 307 -12.11 -11.79 10.69
N SER A 308 -13.40 -11.49 10.83
CA SER A 308 -14.48 -12.43 10.48
C SER A 308 -14.66 -12.63 8.98
N GLN A 309 -15.42 -13.65 8.60
CA GLN A 309 -15.80 -13.90 7.22
C GLN A 309 -17.02 -13.07 6.76
N ALA A 310 -17.57 -12.22 7.64
CA ALA A 310 -18.76 -11.42 7.36
C ALA A 310 -18.47 -10.13 6.57
N TYR A 311 -17.29 -9.97 6.00
CA TYR A 311 -16.81 -8.78 5.27
C TYR A 311 -17.66 -8.36 4.07
N ASP A 312 -18.55 -9.20 3.59
CA ASP A 312 -19.49 -8.93 2.50
C ASP A 312 -20.87 -8.46 2.98
N THR A 313 -21.19 -8.64 4.25
CA THR A 313 -22.48 -8.30 4.85
C THR A 313 -22.39 -7.39 6.06
N ASP A 314 -21.30 -7.46 6.83
CA ASP A 314 -21.07 -6.73 8.08
C ASP A 314 -19.89 -5.76 7.92
N TYR A 315 -20.14 -4.63 7.28
CA TYR A 315 -19.15 -3.62 6.98
C TYR A 315 -19.76 -2.21 6.97
N ALA A 316 -18.91 -1.21 6.96
CA ALA A 316 -19.30 0.18 6.83
C ALA A 316 -18.52 0.88 5.73
N THR A 317 -19.09 1.93 5.17
CA THR A 317 -18.41 2.83 4.22
C THR A 317 -18.64 4.29 4.59
N THR A 318 -17.63 5.12 4.31
CA THR A 318 -17.71 6.57 4.46
C THR A 318 -17.31 7.24 3.15
N LEU A 319 -18.23 7.95 2.51
CA LEU A 319 -17.94 8.74 1.31
C LEU A 319 -17.34 10.10 1.72
N ILE A 320 -16.18 10.42 1.16
CA ILE A 320 -15.47 11.67 1.38
C ILE A 320 -15.39 12.39 0.05
N GLU A 321 -15.86 13.64 0.02
CA GLU A 321 -15.90 14.45 -1.21
C GLU A 321 -15.10 15.73 -1.04
N LYS A 322 -14.41 16.13 -2.07
CA LYS A 322 -13.65 17.37 -2.12
C LYS A 322 -14.08 18.21 -3.31
N THR A 323 -14.27 19.51 -3.06
CA THR A 323 -14.50 20.52 -4.13
C THR A 323 -13.64 21.76 -3.89
N VAL A 324 -13.14 22.36 -4.96
CA VAL A 324 -12.39 23.63 -4.92
C VAL A 324 -13.10 24.65 -5.79
N LYS A 325 -13.38 25.82 -5.24
CA LYS A 325 -13.94 27.00 -5.94
C LYS A 325 -13.12 28.24 -5.59
N GLY A 326 -12.38 28.77 -6.54
CA GLY A 326 -11.42 29.84 -6.29
C GLY A 326 -10.38 29.42 -5.26
N LYS A 327 -10.26 30.12 -4.16
CA LYS A 327 -9.39 29.78 -3.03
C LYS A 327 -10.06 28.91 -1.95
N THR A 328 -11.33 28.57 -2.09
CA THR A 328 -12.04 27.77 -1.09
C THR A 328 -12.02 26.31 -1.47
N LEU A 329 -11.39 25.50 -0.64
CA LEU A 329 -11.46 24.04 -0.64
C LEU A 329 -12.51 23.61 0.39
N ARG A 330 -13.47 22.81 -0.05
CA ARG A 330 -14.51 22.25 0.80
C ARG A 330 -14.37 20.72 0.79
N VAL A 331 -14.26 20.13 1.98
CA VAL A 331 -14.27 18.69 2.19
C VAL A 331 -15.58 18.34 2.90
N VAL A 332 -16.28 17.35 2.38
CA VAL A 332 -17.49 16.77 2.99
C VAL A 332 -17.18 15.34 3.36
N ILE A 333 -17.21 15.03 4.62
CA ILE A 333 -17.16 13.68 5.14
C ILE A 333 -18.62 13.29 5.40
N ASN A 334 -19.16 12.39 4.59
CA ASN A 334 -20.56 11.98 4.72
C ASN A 334 -20.76 11.08 5.95
N PRO A 335 -21.98 10.96 6.49
CA PRO A 335 -22.28 9.99 7.53
C PRO A 335 -21.88 8.57 7.10
N ARG A 336 -21.32 7.81 8.04
CA ARG A 336 -21.02 6.39 7.82
C ARG A 336 -22.28 5.63 7.41
N GLN A 337 -22.17 4.79 6.39
CA GLN A 337 -23.23 3.90 5.92
C GLN A 337 -22.89 2.47 6.30
N GLY A 338 -23.83 1.75 6.90
CA GLY A 338 -23.62 0.41 7.43
C GLY A 338 -22.95 0.40 8.80
N SER A 339 -22.69 -0.77 9.30
CA SER A 339 -22.03 -0.99 10.60
C SER A 339 -21.38 -2.37 10.59
N TYR A 340 -20.50 -2.65 11.53
CA TYR A 340 -19.86 -3.95 11.73
C TYR A 340 -19.59 -4.19 13.22
N HIS A 341 -19.35 -5.45 13.56
CA HIS A 341 -18.99 -5.79 14.94
C HIS A 341 -17.76 -4.99 15.37
N SER A 342 -17.85 -4.32 16.51
CA SER A 342 -16.80 -3.45 17.06
C SER A 342 -16.57 -2.11 16.30
N ALA A 343 -17.45 -1.70 15.41
CA ALA A 343 -17.34 -0.41 14.75
C ALA A 343 -17.24 0.74 15.78
N PRO A 344 -16.30 1.69 15.66
CA PRO A 344 -16.16 2.79 16.59
C PRO A 344 -17.40 3.69 16.55
N ALA A 345 -17.90 4.09 17.72
CA ALA A 345 -19.06 4.98 17.82
C ALA A 345 -18.71 6.43 17.43
N THR A 346 -17.47 6.83 17.67
CA THR A 346 -16.95 8.16 17.33
C THR A 346 -15.78 8.06 16.36
N ARG A 347 -15.53 9.15 15.63
CA ARG A 347 -14.42 9.27 14.70
C ARG A 347 -13.69 10.59 14.93
N LEU A 348 -12.36 10.52 14.96
CA LEU A 348 -11.47 11.66 14.99
C LEU A 348 -10.75 11.76 13.64
N TYR A 349 -11.18 12.70 12.83
CA TYR A 349 -10.52 12.97 11.55
C TYR A 349 -9.43 14.02 11.68
N SER A 350 -8.40 13.91 10.86
CA SER A 350 -7.50 15.02 10.56
C SER A 350 -7.28 15.13 9.06
N ILE A 351 -7.00 16.34 8.58
CA ILE A 351 -6.72 16.60 7.17
C ILE A 351 -5.28 17.08 7.05
N VAL A 352 -4.54 16.45 6.13
CA VAL A 352 -3.20 16.85 5.72
C VAL A 352 -3.33 17.44 4.31
N LEU A 353 -3.20 18.75 4.19
CA LEU A 353 -3.19 19.43 2.89
C LEU A 353 -1.75 19.51 2.39
N GLU A 354 -1.32 18.50 1.66
CA GLU A 354 0.03 18.44 1.12
C GLU A 354 0.21 19.47 0.01
N GLY A 355 1.34 20.18 -0.01
CA GLY A 355 1.64 21.24 -1.01
C GLY A 355 0.71 22.45 -0.96
N MET A 356 -0.06 22.62 0.10
CA MET A 356 -1.03 23.71 0.25
C MET A 356 -0.96 24.31 1.65
N ALA A 357 -1.18 25.63 1.74
CA ALA A 357 -1.28 26.34 3.02
C ALA A 357 -2.69 26.91 3.23
N ALA A 358 -3.21 26.77 4.45
CA ALA A 358 -4.50 27.32 4.83
C ALA A 358 -4.36 28.78 5.33
N SER A 359 -5.37 29.58 5.07
CA SER A 359 -5.55 30.93 5.61
C SER A 359 -6.60 30.95 6.73
N THR A 360 -7.72 30.26 6.51
CA THR A 360 -8.76 30.04 7.53
C THR A 360 -9.35 28.65 7.37
N VAL A 361 -9.80 28.07 8.49
CA VAL A 361 -10.50 26.79 8.51
C VAL A 361 -11.78 26.91 9.34
N LYS A 362 -12.87 26.35 8.83
CA LYS A 362 -14.13 26.17 9.54
C LYS A 362 -14.60 24.73 9.46
N VAL A 363 -15.11 24.21 10.56
CA VAL A 363 -15.76 22.90 10.65
C VAL A 363 -17.21 23.12 11.05
N ASP A 364 -18.14 22.71 10.21
CA ASP A 364 -19.60 22.92 10.39
C ASP A 364 -19.95 24.40 10.71
N GLY A 365 -19.26 25.32 9.99
CA GLY A 365 -19.41 26.76 10.16
C GLY A 365 -18.64 27.39 11.32
N GLN A 366 -18.08 26.62 12.24
CA GLN A 366 -17.30 27.11 13.38
C GLN A 366 -15.79 27.19 13.05
N PRO A 367 -15.07 28.22 13.54
CA PRO A 367 -13.63 28.29 13.38
C PRO A 367 -12.92 27.05 13.94
N CYS A 368 -11.92 26.58 13.25
CA CYS A 368 -11.11 25.42 13.65
C CYS A 368 -9.62 25.79 13.61
N GLU A 369 -8.87 25.30 14.57
CA GLU A 369 -7.42 25.46 14.63
C GLU A 369 -6.73 24.63 13.56
N PHE A 370 -5.63 25.14 13.06
CA PHE A 370 -4.79 24.47 12.07
C PHE A 370 -3.34 24.96 12.19
N GLU A 371 -2.42 24.15 11.68
CA GLU A 371 -0.99 24.46 11.63
C GLU A 371 -0.51 24.40 10.18
N ASN A 372 0.14 25.47 9.70
CA ASN A 372 0.87 25.40 8.44
C ASN A 372 2.33 25.03 8.72
N LYS A 373 2.79 23.93 8.13
CA LYS A 373 4.18 23.50 8.08
C LYS A 373 4.80 23.83 6.72
N ASP A 374 6.08 23.58 6.54
CA ASP A 374 6.81 23.96 5.31
C ASP A 374 6.15 23.43 4.04
N THR A 375 5.67 22.20 4.04
CA THR A 375 5.10 21.50 2.87
C THR A 375 3.62 21.20 2.98
N ALA A 376 2.99 21.37 4.15
CA ALA A 376 1.60 20.96 4.37
C ALA A 376 0.87 21.84 5.37
N ALA A 377 -0.46 21.89 5.31
CA ALA A 377 -1.30 22.35 6.40
C ALA A 377 -1.96 21.16 7.12
N LEU A 378 -1.89 21.15 8.46
CA LEU A 378 -2.46 20.13 9.33
C LEU A 378 -3.71 20.68 10.02
N ILE A 379 -4.83 19.97 9.92
CA ILE A 379 -6.12 20.37 10.50
C ILE A 379 -6.64 19.20 11.32
N SER A 380 -6.78 19.39 12.63
CA SER A 380 -7.39 18.42 13.52
C SER A 380 -8.87 18.74 13.69
N LEU A 381 -9.75 17.83 13.30
CA LEU A 381 -11.19 18.04 13.42
C LEU A 381 -11.67 17.67 14.83
N PRO A 382 -12.74 18.25 15.32
CA PRO A 382 -13.40 17.78 16.55
C PRO A 382 -13.82 16.32 16.41
N GLU A 383 -13.75 15.56 17.51
CA GLU A 383 -14.31 14.22 17.54
C GLU A 383 -15.83 14.28 17.41
N THR A 384 -16.37 13.47 16.50
CA THR A 384 -17.81 13.44 16.21
C THR A 384 -18.33 12.01 16.22
N SER A 385 -19.66 11.83 16.31
CA SER A 385 -20.26 10.53 16.03
C SER A 385 -19.90 10.07 14.62
N ALA A 386 -19.52 8.81 14.44
CA ALA A 386 -19.20 8.26 13.13
C ALA A 386 -20.40 8.30 12.15
N ASP A 387 -21.61 8.37 12.67
CA ASP A 387 -22.86 8.42 11.89
C ASP A 387 -23.31 9.86 11.60
N THR A 388 -22.47 10.86 11.92
CA THR A 388 -22.72 12.28 11.64
C THR A 388 -21.75 12.77 10.56
N GLY A 389 -22.29 13.44 9.55
CA GLY A 389 -21.47 14.07 8.52
C GLY A 389 -20.75 15.32 9.04
N THR A 390 -19.60 15.64 8.45
CA THR A 390 -18.80 16.82 8.80
C THR A 390 -18.43 17.60 7.53
N ILE A 391 -18.59 18.93 7.58
CA ILE A 391 -18.21 19.83 6.49
C ILE A 391 -17.02 20.68 6.93
N VAL A 392 -15.94 20.60 6.18
CA VAL A 392 -14.75 21.41 6.41
C VAL A 392 -14.56 22.39 5.26
N GLU A 393 -14.53 23.68 5.57
CA GLU A 393 -14.28 24.77 4.63
C GLU A 393 -12.92 25.39 4.92
N ILE A 394 -12.05 25.38 3.94
CA ILE A 394 -10.66 25.82 4.04
C ILE A 394 -10.41 26.90 2.99
N VAL A 395 -10.01 28.07 3.40
CA VAL A 395 -9.54 29.11 2.50
C VAL A 395 -8.03 28.95 2.35
N LEU A 396 -7.57 28.69 1.15
CA LEU A 396 -6.15 28.54 0.81
C LEU A 396 -5.48 29.93 0.71
N LYS A 397 -4.19 30.01 1.00
CA LYS A 397 -3.36 31.23 0.86
C LYS A 397 -3.14 31.67 -0.59
#